data_1d560c37349e28d54b63384011665006
#
_entry.id   1d560c37349e28d54b63384011665006
#
_cell.length_a   1.000
_cell.length_b   1.000
_cell.length_c   1.000
_cell.angle_alpha   90.00
_cell.angle_beta   90.00
_cell.angle_gamma   90.00
#
_symmetry.space_group_name_H-M   'P 1'
#
loop_
_entity.id
_entity.type
_entity.pdbx_description
1 polymer ?
#
loop_
_entity_poly.entity_id
_entity_poly.type
_entity_poly.pdbx_seq_one_letter_code
_entity_poly.pdbx_strand_id
1 'polypeptide(L)'
;MDRLRLPTLPRRTFIEVMVGGLLAAPRAADAQQPRVYRVGVVLQGGPYLGAVDGLRKGLAELGLEEGKQVVLHVRDGKGDLKAVEQAAGDLEREKVDLIYSVATSVTLAVKQATKKVPIVFNTGNDPVTFGLVQSFRKPGGRLTGTFSRSTDLIGKRLELLKEMVPRLRRVVTFYNPDTPSSELRMKVARDAARQLKVELLARRVASVEELRAGLRALRTGEADAYCSTADATVISQTALIIDTARAKKLPTMFIEQESVTQGGLASYGVSYSAIGRLSARYVQQILLGAHPGDLPVEQIDRFYFVINLKTAKALGLTIPQSLLQRADEVIACPEKADASRGC
;
A
#
# COMPACT_ATOMS: atom_id res chain seq x y z
N MET A 1 67.49 -34.42 -47.85
CA MET A 1 66.73 -33.86 -48.96
C MET A 1 65.73 -34.88 -49.40
N ASP A 2 64.56 -34.85 -48.84
CA ASP A 2 63.48 -35.73 -49.28
C ASP A 2 62.17 -34.93 -49.34
N ARG A 3 61.64 -34.82 -50.55
CA ARG A 3 60.42 -34.06 -50.83
C ARG A 3 59.24 -34.98 -50.61
N LEU A 4 58.43 -34.66 -49.60
CA LEU A 4 57.13 -35.30 -49.39
C LEU A 4 56.17 -34.86 -50.49
N ARG A 5 55.74 -35.83 -51.33
CA ARG A 5 54.67 -35.67 -52.33
C ARG A 5 53.32 -35.83 -51.62
N LEU A 6 52.44 -34.84 -51.73
CA LEU A 6 51.03 -34.93 -51.35
C LEU A 6 50.24 -35.74 -52.39
N PRO A 7 49.36 -36.64 -52.01
CA PRO A 7 48.52 -37.37 -52.96
C PRO A 7 47.35 -36.47 -53.46
N THR A 8 47.18 -36.42 -54.76
CA THR A 8 46.05 -35.74 -55.47
C THR A 8 44.81 -36.64 -55.34
N LEU A 9 43.73 -36.17 -54.71
CA LEU A 9 42.44 -36.81 -54.69
C LEU A 9 41.68 -36.57 -55.99
N PRO A 10 40.99 -37.60 -56.55
CA PRO A 10 40.30 -37.48 -57.84
C PRO A 10 38.98 -36.67 -57.74
N ARG A 11 38.77 -35.86 -58.74
CA ARG A 11 37.68 -34.90 -58.90
C ARG A 11 36.25 -35.44 -58.83
N ARG A 12 36.03 -36.73 -58.64
CA ARG A 12 34.70 -37.35 -58.59
C ARG A 12 34.05 -37.45 -57.20
N THR A 13 34.85 -37.23 -56.14
CA THR A 13 34.35 -37.36 -54.73
C THR A 13 33.75 -36.05 -54.16
N PHE A 14 33.79 -34.96 -54.95
CA PHE A 14 33.34 -33.64 -54.47
C PHE A 14 31.83 -33.35 -54.74
N ILE A 15 31.11 -34.20 -55.48
CA ILE A 15 29.72 -33.95 -55.86
C ILE A 15 28.72 -34.72 -54.96
N GLU A 16 29.13 -35.80 -54.27
CA GLU A 16 28.22 -36.56 -53.42
C GLU A 16 28.08 -36.06 -51.99
N VAL A 17 28.91 -35.11 -51.54
CA VAL A 17 28.82 -34.54 -50.16
C VAL A 17 27.90 -33.33 -50.07
N MET A 18 27.45 -32.76 -51.17
CA MET A 18 26.62 -31.51 -51.22
C MET A 18 25.12 -31.77 -51.32
N VAL A 19 24.62 -33.01 -51.37
CA VAL A 19 23.18 -33.31 -51.47
C VAL A 19 22.60 -33.78 -50.12
N GLY A 20 23.44 -34.13 -49.14
CA GLY A 20 22.99 -34.60 -47.80
C GLY A 20 22.70 -33.50 -46.77
N GLY A 21 22.88 -32.20 -47.07
CA GLY A 21 22.86 -31.08 -46.11
C GLY A 21 21.59 -30.24 -46.06
N LEU A 22 20.51 -30.56 -46.75
CA LEU A 22 19.35 -29.65 -46.94
C LEU A 22 18.02 -30.19 -46.35
N LEU A 23 18.07 -31.02 -45.32
CA LEU A 23 16.90 -31.39 -44.50
C LEU A 23 17.12 -31.16 -43.00
N ALA A 24 17.84 -30.13 -42.63
CA ALA A 24 17.71 -29.52 -41.30
C ALA A 24 16.48 -28.59 -41.39
N ALA A 25 15.28 -29.14 -41.22
CA ALA A 25 14.10 -28.33 -40.96
C ALA A 25 14.45 -27.34 -39.83
N PRO A 26 14.21 -26.04 -39.99
CA PRO A 26 14.30 -25.15 -38.85
C PRO A 26 13.33 -25.71 -37.83
N ARG A 27 13.86 -26.17 -36.67
CA ARG A 27 13.00 -26.33 -35.48
C ARG A 27 12.33 -24.96 -35.35
N ALA A 28 11.03 -24.91 -35.70
CA ALA A 28 10.20 -23.80 -35.32
C ALA A 28 10.50 -23.60 -33.82
N ALA A 29 11.18 -22.54 -33.49
CA ALA A 29 11.20 -22.08 -32.13
C ALA A 29 9.71 -21.92 -31.80
N ASP A 30 9.17 -22.85 -31.02
CA ASP A 30 7.90 -22.65 -30.37
C ASP A 30 8.02 -21.27 -29.72
N ALA A 31 7.44 -20.28 -30.37
CA ALA A 31 7.25 -18.97 -29.76
C ALA A 31 6.31 -19.26 -28.60
N GLN A 32 6.91 -19.57 -27.44
CA GLN A 32 6.17 -19.69 -26.19
C GLN A 32 5.29 -18.46 -26.13
N GLN A 33 3.98 -18.68 -26.21
CA GLN A 33 3.02 -17.60 -26.00
C GLN A 33 3.46 -16.86 -24.74
N PRO A 34 3.62 -15.53 -24.80
CA PRO A 34 4.13 -14.79 -23.67
C PRO A 34 3.29 -15.13 -22.43
N ARG A 35 3.92 -15.70 -21.42
CA ARG A 35 3.24 -16.11 -20.18
C ARG A 35 2.60 -14.87 -19.56
N VAL A 36 1.29 -14.91 -19.38
CA VAL A 36 0.57 -13.89 -18.64
C VAL A 36 0.62 -14.25 -17.15
N TYR A 37 1.27 -13.40 -16.35
CA TYR A 37 1.38 -13.57 -14.91
C TYR A 37 0.07 -13.20 -14.21
N ARG A 38 -0.26 -13.93 -13.16
CA ARG A 38 -1.46 -13.72 -12.34
C ARG A 38 -1.05 -13.23 -10.96
N VAL A 39 -1.34 -11.98 -10.64
CA VAL A 39 -1.01 -11.36 -9.35
C VAL A 39 -2.29 -11.16 -8.54
N GLY A 40 -2.42 -11.85 -7.41
CA GLY A 40 -3.45 -11.57 -6.44
C GLY A 40 -3.14 -10.27 -5.69
N VAL A 41 -4.14 -9.44 -5.44
CA VAL A 41 -4.00 -8.25 -4.59
C VAL A 41 -5.07 -8.31 -3.51
N VAL A 42 -4.65 -8.25 -2.24
CA VAL A 42 -5.57 -8.35 -1.09
C VAL A 42 -5.40 -7.13 -0.19
N LEU A 43 -6.51 -6.46 0.08
CA LEU A 43 -6.58 -5.25 0.89
C LEU A 43 -7.97 -5.10 1.57
N GLN A 44 -8.14 -4.05 2.38
CA GLN A 44 -9.40 -3.75 3.06
C GLN A 44 -10.17 -2.55 2.50
N GLY A 45 -9.88 -2.14 1.25
CA GLY A 45 -10.58 -1.04 0.58
C GLY A 45 -10.16 0.36 1.02
N GLY A 46 -10.97 1.36 0.70
CA GLY A 46 -10.70 2.76 1.02
C GLY A 46 -9.40 3.25 0.38
N PRO A 47 -8.60 4.07 1.10
CA PRO A 47 -7.34 4.63 0.59
C PRO A 47 -6.30 3.58 0.15
N TYR A 48 -6.40 2.34 0.64
CA TYR A 48 -5.51 1.26 0.19
C TYR A 48 -5.61 0.94 -1.30
N LEU A 49 -6.72 1.29 -1.96
CA LEU A 49 -6.87 1.17 -3.41
C LEU A 49 -5.81 1.99 -4.17
N GLY A 50 -5.31 3.08 -3.59
CA GLY A 50 -4.18 3.83 -4.13
C GLY A 50 -2.93 2.97 -4.32
N ALA A 51 -2.71 1.94 -3.47
CA ALA A 51 -1.60 1.02 -3.65
C ALA A 51 -1.76 0.12 -4.90
N VAL A 52 -3.00 -0.22 -5.27
CA VAL A 52 -3.29 -0.98 -6.50
C VAL A 52 -2.96 -0.13 -7.73
N ASP A 53 -3.39 1.14 -7.72
CA ASP A 53 -3.10 2.06 -8.82
C ASP A 53 -1.62 2.35 -8.97
N GLY A 54 -0.92 2.49 -7.84
CA GLY A 54 0.53 2.61 -7.81
C GLY A 54 1.24 1.37 -8.34
N LEU A 55 0.81 0.17 -7.91
CA LEU A 55 1.34 -1.10 -8.39
C LEU A 55 1.18 -1.24 -9.90
N ARG A 56 -0.01 -0.94 -10.41
CA ARG A 56 -0.34 -0.97 -11.85
C ARG A 56 0.60 -0.07 -12.65
N LYS A 57 0.80 1.18 -12.19
CA LYS A 57 1.72 2.13 -12.83
C LYS A 57 3.16 1.63 -12.78
N GLY A 58 3.63 1.17 -11.62
CA GLY A 58 4.98 0.68 -11.46
C GLY A 58 5.27 -0.56 -12.29
N LEU A 59 4.31 -1.49 -12.42
CA LEU A 59 4.45 -2.67 -13.27
C LEU A 59 4.52 -2.27 -14.75
N ALA A 60 3.68 -1.34 -15.21
CA ALA A 60 3.72 -0.84 -16.58
C ALA A 60 5.06 -0.17 -16.91
N GLU A 61 5.63 0.62 -16.00
CA GLU A 61 6.97 1.24 -16.14
C GLU A 61 8.10 0.19 -16.24
N LEU A 62 7.87 -1.00 -15.67
CA LEU A 62 8.78 -2.14 -15.72
C LEU A 62 8.49 -3.10 -16.88
N GLY A 63 7.59 -2.73 -17.82
CA GLY A 63 7.25 -3.53 -18.99
C GLY A 63 6.22 -4.64 -18.73
N LEU A 64 5.54 -4.63 -17.59
CA LEU A 64 4.47 -5.57 -17.23
C LEU A 64 3.12 -4.85 -17.27
N GLU A 65 2.55 -4.68 -18.46
CA GLU A 65 1.25 -4.02 -18.66
C GLU A 65 0.08 -4.94 -18.28
N GLU A 66 -0.88 -4.41 -17.52
CA GLU A 66 -2.09 -5.14 -17.17
C GLU A 66 -2.92 -5.47 -18.41
N GLY A 67 -3.39 -6.72 -18.48
CA GLY A 67 -4.11 -7.26 -19.65
C GLY A 67 -3.22 -7.78 -20.78
N LYS A 68 -1.88 -7.58 -20.70
CA LYS A 68 -0.91 -8.12 -21.67
C LYS A 68 0.02 -9.14 -21.02
N GLN A 69 0.93 -8.68 -20.15
CA GLN A 69 1.91 -9.54 -19.47
C GLN A 69 1.49 -9.91 -18.05
N VAL A 70 0.61 -9.14 -17.42
CA VAL A 70 0.12 -9.38 -16.06
C VAL A 70 -1.38 -9.14 -15.95
N VAL A 71 -2.05 -9.90 -15.07
CA VAL A 71 -3.44 -9.66 -14.66
C VAL A 71 -3.48 -9.52 -13.15
N LEU A 72 -4.09 -8.43 -12.66
CA LEU A 72 -4.30 -8.16 -11.24
C LEU A 72 -5.67 -8.69 -10.80
N HIS A 73 -5.67 -9.68 -9.92
CA HIS A 73 -6.87 -10.22 -9.29
C HIS A 73 -7.10 -9.51 -7.95
N VAL A 74 -7.75 -8.35 -7.98
CA VAL A 74 -7.98 -7.53 -6.79
C VAL A 74 -9.11 -8.12 -5.94
N ARG A 75 -8.86 -8.31 -4.66
CA ARG A 75 -9.82 -8.76 -3.65
C ARG A 75 -9.88 -7.72 -2.52
N ASP A 76 -11.01 -7.06 -2.44
CA ASP A 76 -11.28 -6.03 -1.41
C ASP A 76 -12.14 -6.62 -0.30
N GLY A 77 -11.56 -6.74 0.89
CA GLY A 77 -12.25 -7.22 2.09
C GLY A 77 -13.19 -6.19 2.72
N LYS A 78 -13.23 -4.94 2.22
CA LYS A 78 -14.14 -3.86 2.68
C LYS A 78 -14.16 -3.65 4.20
N GLY A 79 -13.00 -3.84 4.85
CA GLY A 79 -12.84 -3.73 6.30
C GLY A 79 -13.05 -5.03 7.07
N ASP A 80 -13.41 -6.14 6.42
CA ASP A 80 -13.60 -7.46 7.03
C ASP A 80 -12.37 -8.35 6.83
N LEU A 81 -11.70 -8.74 7.94
CA LEU A 81 -10.55 -9.63 7.90
C LEU A 81 -10.90 -11.07 7.52
N LYS A 82 -12.11 -11.55 7.82
CA LYS A 82 -12.56 -12.90 7.42
C LYS A 82 -12.69 -12.99 5.90
N ALA A 83 -13.23 -11.92 5.28
CA ALA A 83 -13.28 -11.83 3.82
C ALA A 83 -11.88 -11.80 3.19
N VAL A 84 -10.90 -11.15 3.85
CA VAL A 84 -9.48 -11.16 3.46
C VAL A 84 -8.90 -12.58 3.51
N GLU A 85 -9.14 -13.33 4.59
CA GLU A 85 -8.65 -14.72 4.72
C GLU A 85 -9.23 -15.63 3.63
N GLN A 86 -10.54 -15.55 3.40
CA GLN A 86 -11.20 -16.31 2.34
C GLN A 86 -10.62 -15.97 0.97
N ALA A 87 -10.51 -14.68 0.65
CA ALA A 87 -9.96 -14.21 -0.61
C ALA A 87 -8.51 -14.69 -0.84
N ALA A 88 -7.68 -14.70 0.20
CA ALA A 88 -6.31 -15.19 0.10
C ALA A 88 -6.25 -16.70 -0.21
N GLY A 89 -7.08 -17.48 0.47
CA GLY A 89 -7.20 -18.93 0.21
C GLY A 89 -7.73 -19.23 -1.20
N ASP A 90 -8.69 -18.43 -1.70
CA ASP A 90 -9.19 -18.53 -3.06
C ASP A 90 -8.09 -18.26 -4.09
N LEU A 91 -7.33 -17.18 -3.94
CA LEU A 91 -6.23 -16.83 -4.82
C LEU A 91 -5.15 -17.93 -4.88
N GLU A 92 -4.82 -18.56 -3.74
CA GLU A 92 -3.88 -19.70 -3.74
C GLU A 92 -4.46 -20.90 -4.50
N ARG A 93 -5.79 -21.20 -4.33
CA ARG A 93 -6.47 -22.26 -5.11
C ARG A 93 -6.56 -21.93 -6.60
N GLU A 94 -6.74 -20.67 -6.93
CA GLU A 94 -6.70 -20.15 -8.31
C GLU A 94 -5.29 -20.19 -8.91
N LYS A 95 -4.26 -20.55 -8.13
CA LYS A 95 -2.85 -20.64 -8.53
C LYS A 95 -2.30 -19.33 -9.09
N VAL A 96 -2.53 -18.22 -8.38
CA VAL A 96 -1.84 -16.97 -8.71
C VAL A 96 -0.32 -17.13 -8.48
N ASP A 97 0.50 -16.39 -9.24
CA ASP A 97 1.95 -16.49 -9.18
C ASP A 97 2.50 -15.86 -7.88
N LEU A 98 1.83 -14.83 -7.37
CA LEU A 98 2.11 -14.22 -6.07
C LEU A 98 0.89 -13.43 -5.56
N ILE A 99 0.91 -13.06 -4.27
CA ILE A 99 -0.07 -12.14 -3.66
C ILE A 99 0.64 -10.88 -3.19
N TYR A 100 0.11 -9.70 -3.58
CA TYR A 100 0.43 -8.42 -2.97
C TYR A 100 -0.57 -8.09 -1.88
N SER A 101 -0.12 -7.85 -0.66
CA SER A 101 -0.96 -7.56 0.51
C SER A 101 -0.65 -6.21 1.12
N VAL A 102 -1.70 -5.44 1.48
CA VAL A 102 -1.56 -4.09 2.02
C VAL A 102 -2.17 -4.01 3.42
N ALA A 103 -1.41 -3.61 4.38
CA ALA A 103 -1.62 -3.50 5.82
C ALA A 103 -1.14 -4.72 6.61
N THR A 104 -0.69 -4.49 7.86
CA THR A 104 -0.14 -5.54 8.74
C THR A 104 -1.16 -6.64 9.05
N SER A 105 -2.40 -6.29 9.42
CA SER A 105 -3.46 -7.27 9.70
C SER A 105 -3.82 -8.09 8.47
N VAL A 106 -3.89 -7.47 7.29
CA VAL A 106 -4.13 -8.15 6.01
C VAL A 106 -2.99 -9.12 5.70
N THR A 107 -1.73 -8.68 5.83
CA THR A 107 -0.57 -9.54 5.55
C THR A 107 -0.50 -10.75 6.48
N LEU A 108 -0.83 -10.58 7.76
CA LEU A 108 -0.92 -11.69 8.72
C LEU A 108 -2.01 -12.68 8.32
N ALA A 109 -3.20 -12.19 7.97
CA ALA A 109 -4.32 -13.00 7.52
C ALA A 109 -3.99 -13.78 6.23
N VAL A 110 -3.38 -13.11 5.23
CA VAL A 110 -2.91 -13.74 3.98
C VAL A 110 -1.85 -14.81 4.27
N LYS A 111 -0.88 -14.52 5.15
CA LYS A 111 0.15 -15.48 5.56
C LYS A 111 -0.46 -16.73 6.18
N GLN A 112 -1.47 -16.57 7.03
CA GLN A 112 -2.15 -17.67 7.74
C GLN A 112 -3.03 -18.49 6.79
N ALA A 113 -3.76 -17.84 5.89
CA ALA A 113 -4.70 -18.49 4.97
C ALA A 113 -4.02 -19.22 3.79
N THR A 114 -2.73 -18.95 3.54
CA THR A 114 -1.98 -19.52 2.41
C THR A 114 -0.73 -20.27 2.87
N LYS A 115 -0.23 -21.20 2.05
CA LYS A 115 0.93 -22.08 2.42
C LYS A 115 2.14 -21.90 1.51
N LYS A 116 1.93 -21.74 0.20
CA LYS A 116 3.00 -21.83 -0.81
C LYS A 116 3.18 -20.55 -1.62
N VAL A 117 2.11 -19.83 -1.91
CA VAL A 117 2.14 -18.64 -2.77
C VAL A 117 3.09 -17.57 -2.20
N PRO A 118 4.01 -17.01 -3.00
CA PRO A 118 4.83 -15.88 -2.60
C PRO A 118 3.98 -14.67 -2.19
N ILE A 119 4.45 -13.90 -1.21
CA ILE A 119 3.74 -12.70 -0.74
C ILE A 119 4.69 -11.50 -0.79
N VAL A 120 4.29 -10.46 -1.53
CA VAL A 120 4.86 -9.13 -1.43
C VAL A 120 3.95 -8.31 -0.53
N PHE A 121 4.50 -7.72 0.52
CA PHE A 121 3.68 -6.98 1.47
C PHE A 121 4.03 -5.49 1.56
N ASN A 122 3.06 -4.68 1.97
CA ASN A 122 3.29 -3.41 2.60
C ASN A 122 2.65 -3.41 4.00
N THR A 123 3.46 -3.13 5.03
CA THR A 123 2.98 -3.08 6.42
C THR A 123 3.24 -1.73 7.08
N GLY A 124 2.36 -1.33 8.00
CA GLY A 124 2.52 -0.14 8.82
C GLY A 124 3.33 -0.36 10.09
N ASN A 125 3.78 -1.59 10.35
CA ASN A 125 4.55 -1.98 11.54
C ASN A 125 5.75 -2.82 11.12
N ASP A 126 6.71 -2.98 12.03
CA ASP A 126 7.92 -3.79 11.86
C ASP A 126 7.58 -5.26 11.55
N PRO A 127 7.91 -5.78 10.36
CA PRO A 127 7.53 -7.13 9.95
C PRO A 127 8.31 -8.23 10.69
N VAL A 128 9.44 -7.94 11.29
CA VAL A 128 10.18 -8.90 12.13
C VAL A 128 9.45 -9.09 13.46
N THR A 129 9.08 -7.99 14.12
CA THR A 129 8.31 -7.99 15.36
C THR A 129 6.98 -8.74 15.23
N PHE A 130 6.32 -8.61 14.06
CA PHE A 130 5.06 -9.32 13.77
C PHE A 130 5.27 -10.72 13.15
N GLY A 131 6.50 -11.23 13.15
CA GLY A 131 6.81 -12.58 12.70
C GLY A 131 6.51 -12.82 11.21
N LEU A 132 6.47 -11.79 10.39
CA LEU A 132 6.27 -11.92 8.94
C LEU A 132 7.54 -12.41 8.25
N VAL A 133 8.69 -11.91 8.67
CA VAL A 133 10.02 -12.24 8.16
C VAL A 133 11.00 -12.48 9.29
N GLN A 134 12.13 -13.15 9.01
CA GLN A 134 13.17 -13.43 10.01
C GLN A 134 14.08 -12.22 10.26
N SER A 135 14.40 -11.47 9.20
CA SER A 135 15.18 -10.23 9.27
C SER A 135 14.91 -9.35 8.04
N PHE A 136 15.27 -8.08 8.10
CA PHE A 136 15.12 -7.17 6.96
C PHE A 136 16.02 -7.54 5.79
N ARG A 137 17.27 -7.92 6.07
CA ARG A 137 18.27 -8.23 5.04
C ARG A 137 18.03 -9.58 4.36
N LYS A 138 17.61 -10.59 5.15
CA LYS A 138 17.27 -11.93 4.68
C LYS A 138 15.92 -12.31 5.28
N PRO A 139 14.82 -12.02 4.59
CA PRO A 139 13.47 -12.33 5.07
C PRO A 139 13.26 -13.80 5.43
N GLY A 140 13.84 -14.68 4.64
CA GLY A 140 13.67 -16.13 4.78
C GLY A 140 12.22 -16.57 4.48
N GLY A 141 12.03 -17.64 3.76
CA GLY A 141 10.69 -18.09 3.41
C GLY A 141 10.09 -17.34 2.23
N ARG A 142 8.74 -17.20 2.19
CA ARG A 142 7.98 -16.77 1.02
C ARG A 142 7.49 -15.33 1.06
N LEU A 143 7.89 -14.52 2.03
CA LEU A 143 7.44 -13.15 2.23
C LEU A 143 8.60 -12.17 2.07
N THR A 144 8.34 -11.05 1.38
CA THR A 144 9.20 -9.86 1.33
C THR A 144 8.34 -8.63 1.05
N GLY A 145 8.91 -7.43 1.09
CA GLY A 145 8.17 -6.22 0.78
C GLY A 145 8.68 -4.97 1.50
N THR A 146 7.74 -4.11 1.88
CA THR A 146 8.05 -2.80 2.47
C THR A 146 7.28 -2.57 3.78
N PHE A 147 7.81 -1.69 4.66
CA PHE A 147 7.11 -1.27 5.88
C PHE A 147 7.38 0.20 6.21
N SER A 148 6.44 0.86 6.91
CA SER A 148 6.49 2.32 7.10
C SER A 148 6.50 2.79 8.55
N ARG A 149 6.48 1.91 9.57
CA ARG A 149 6.41 2.27 11.00
C ARG A 149 5.36 3.34 11.33
N SER A 150 4.20 3.29 10.66
CA SER A 150 3.14 4.31 10.78
C SER A 150 2.63 4.54 12.20
N THR A 151 2.76 3.53 13.08
CA THR A 151 2.40 3.62 14.50
C THR A 151 3.28 4.65 15.23
N ASP A 152 4.57 4.73 14.91
CA ASP A 152 5.51 5.66 15.56
C ASP A 152 5.16 7.14 15.25
N LEU A 153 4.43 7.38 14.17
CA LEU A 153 4.04 8.73 13.73
C LEU A 153 2.76 9.25 14.41
N ILE A 154 2.10 8.47 15.26
CA ILE A 154 0.84 8.89 15.92
C ILE A 154 1.06 10.15 16.76
N GLY A 155 2.17 10.22 17.50
CA GLY A 155 2.53 11.39 18.28
C GLY A 155 2.68 12.64 17.43
N LYS A 156 3.37 12.53 16.29
CA LYS A 156 3.56 13.64 15.35
C LYS A 156 2.25 14.11 14.72
N ARG A 157 1.34 13.21 14.41
CA ARG A 157 0.00 13.57 13.92
C ARG A 157 -0.79 14.37 14.95
N LEU A 158 -0.77 13.94 16.22
CA LEU A 158 -1.44 14.67 17.31
C LEU A 158 -0.82 16.04 17.55
N GLU A 159 0.51 16.17 17.47
CA GLU A 159 1.24 17.44 17.57
C GLU A 159 0.82 18.40 16.46
N LEU A 160 0.88 17.97 15.19
CA LEU A 160 0.47 18.77 14.04
C LEU A 160 -1.01 19.18 14.12
N LEU A 161 -1.87 18.26 14.56
CA LEU A 161 -3.29 18.54 14.74
C LEU A 161 -3.50 19.62 15.82
N LYS A 162 -2.74 19.55 16.90
CA LYS A 162 -2.81 20.57 17.98
C LYS A 162 -2.29 21.94 17.53
N GLU A 163 -1.28 21.99 16.67
CA GLU A 163 -0.82 23.22 16.05
C GLU A 163 -1.89 23.84 15.12
N MET A 164 -2.66 23.01 14.40
CA MET A 164 -3.74 23.47 13.51
C MET A 164 -5.02 23.87 14.24
N VAL A 165 -5.27 23.28 15.41
CA VAL A 165 -6.49 23.49 16.21
C VAL A 165 -6.11 24.03 17.57
N PRO A 166 -5.96 25.38 17.76
CA PRO A 166 -5.36 25.97 18.96
C PRO A 166 -6.07 25.64 20.29
N ARG A 167 -7.39 25.34 20.23
CA ARG A 167 -8.21 24.99 21.41
C ARG A 167 -8.44 23.47 21.54
N LEU A 168 -7.58 22.65 20.92
CA LEU A 168 -7.70 21.20 20.97
C LEU A 168 -7.57 20.67 22.41
N ARG A 169 -8.63 20.07 22.90
CA ARG A 169 -8.69 19.42 24.24
C ARG A 169 -9.05 17.95 24.13
N ARG A 170 -9.94 17.58 23.21
CA ARG A 170 -10.48 16.22 23.06
C ARG A 170 -10.33 15.74 21.64
N VAL A 171 -9.65 14.63 21.45
CA VAL A 171 -9.47 13.99 20.16
C VAL A 171 -10.16 12.63 20.17
N VAL A 172 -11.07 12.41 19.22
CA VAL A 172 -11.68 11.10 19.03
C VAL A 172 -10.85 10.25 18.05
N THR A 173 -10.71 8.99 18.36
CA THR A 173 -10.19 7.96 17.46
C THR A 173 -11.03 6.70 17.56
N PHE A 174 -11.09 5.95 16.46
CA PHE A 174 -11.69 4.61 16.42
C PHE A 174 -10.60 3.57 16.20
N TYR A 175 -10.75 2.39 16.79
CA TYR A 175 -9.78 1.31 16.63
C TYR A 175 -10.44 -0.05 16.81
N ASN A 176 -9.98 -1.04 16.06
CA ASN A 176 -10.39 -2.42 16.25
C ASN A 176 -9.49 -3.09 17.30
N PRO A 177 -10.03 -3.49 18.47
CA PRO A 177 -9.24 -4.09 19.54
C PRO A 177 -8.67 -5.47 19.18
N ASP A 178 -9.30 -6.16 18.22
CA ASP A 178 -8.98 -7.54 17.86
C ASP A 178 -7.82 -7.63 16.85
N THR A 179 -7.31 -6.49 16.36
CA THR A 179 -6.16 -6.49 15.47
C THR A 179 -4.84 -6.65 16.23
N PRO A 180 -3.86 -7.44 15.73
CA PRO A 180 -2.62 -7.76 16.45
C PRO A 180 -1.81 -6.54 16.90
N SER A 181 -1.89 -5.41 16.18
CA SER A 181 -1.15 -4.18 16.50
C SER A 181 -1.95 -3.18 17.36
N SER A 182 -3.17 -3.53 17.78
CA SER A 182 -4.09 -2.63 18.47
C SER A 182 -3.52 -2.07 19.78
N GLU A 183 -3.01 -2.94 20.65
CA GLU A 183 -2.46 -2.52 21.94
C GLU A 183 -1.28 -1.57 21.78
N LEU A 184 -0.34 -1.88 20.88
CA LEU A 184 0.81 -1.02 20.60
C LEU A 184 0.35 0.35 20.11
N ARG A 185 -0.55 0.41 19.13
CA ARG A 185 -1.08 1.67 18.59
C ARG A 185 -1.74 2.51 19.68
N MET A 186 -2.61 1.88 20.47
CA MET A 186 -3.35 2.59 21.53
C MET A 186 -2.47 3.03 22.67
N LYS A 187 -1.42 2.26 23.00
CA LYS A 187 -0.38 2.71 23.96
C LYS A 187 0.31 3.97 23.47
N VAL A 188 0.83 3.96 22.24
CA VAL A 188 1.50 5.13 21.63
C VAL A 188 0.56 6.34 21.56
N ALA A 189 -0.70 6.14 21.15
CA ALA A 189 -1.69 7.22 21.07
C ALA A 189 -2.00 7.85 22.44
N ARG A 190 -2.19 7.02 23.48
CA ARG A 190 -2.46 7.52 24.85
C ARG A 190 -1.26 8.23 25.43
N ASP A 191 -0.04 7.72 25.21
CA ASP A 191 1.19 8.32 25.69
C ASP A 191 1.40 9.71 25.06
N ALA A 192 1.24 9.82 23.74
CA ALA A 192 1.32 11.08 23.02
C ALA A 192 0.24 12.08 23.45
N ALA A 193 -1.00 11.64 23.62
CA ALA A 193 -2.09 12.49 24.08
C ALA A 193 -1.82 13.07 25.47
N ARG A 194 -1.29 12.25 26.41
CA ARG A 194 -0.90 12.71 27.75
C ARG A 194 0.21 13.77 27.68
N GLN A 195 1.26 13.54 26.88
CA GLN A 195 2.35 14.50 26.70
C GLN A 195 1.86 15.84 26.15
N LEU A 196 0.91 15.78 25.22
CA LEU A 196 0.31 16.97 24.60
C LEU A 196 -0.82 17.60 25.45
N LYS A 197 -1.17 17.02 26.61
CA LYS A 197 -2.29 17.44 27.46
C LYS A 197 -3.62 17.50 26.68
N VAL A 198 -3.89 16.45 25.93
CA VAL A 198 -5.12 16.24 25.14
C VAL A 198 -5.82 14.98 25.66
N GLU A 199 -7.11 15.02 25.84
CA GLU A 199 -7.92 13.86 26.16
C GLU A 199 -8.15 13.02 24.87
N LEU A 200 -7.80 11.73 24.92
CA LEU A 200 -8.02 10.80 23.81
C LEU A 200 -9.31 9.99 24.06
N LEU A 201 -10.34 10.32 23.30
CA LEU A 201 -11.62 9.58 23.28
C LEU A 201 -11.48 8.37 22.36
N ALA A 202 -10.92 7.28 22.89
CA ALA A 202 -10.66 6.06 22.13
C ALA A 202 -11.92 5.17 22.09
N ARG A 203 -12.50 5.01 20.91
CA ARG A 203 -13.72 4.23 20.65
C ARG A 203 -13.39 2.88 20.05
N ARG A 204 -13.77 1.81 20.73
CA ARG A 204 -13.60 0.44 20.24
C ARG A 204 -14.66 0.15 19.18
N VAL A 205 -14.25 -0.48 18.09
CA VAL A 205 -15.09 -0.93 16.98
C VAL A 205 -14.51 -2.22 16.41
N ALA A 206 -15.19 -3.32 16.60
CA ALA A 206 -14.73 -4.63 16.13
C ALA A 206 -15.14 -4.91 14.67
N SER A 207 -16.05 -4.10 14.10
CA SER A 207 -16.52 -4.23 12.72
C SER A 207 -16.79 -2.88 12.07
N VAL A 208 -17.05 -2.92 10.77
CA VAL A 208 -17.48 -1.73 9.99
C VAL A 208 -18.84 -1.23 10.48
N GLU A 209 -19.74 -2.15 10.87
CA GLU A 209 -21.08 -1.83 11.38
C GLU A 209 -20.99 -1.09 12.72
N GLU A 210 -20.09 -1.53 13.61
CA GLU A 210 -19.83 -0.85 14.87
C GLU A 210 -19.20 0.53 14.65
N LEU A 211 -18.27 0.64 13.70
CA LEU A 211 -17.70 1.94 13.30
C LEU A 211 -18.79 2.88 12.81
N ARG A 212 -19.69 2.42 11.94
CA ARG A 212 -20.83 3.21 11.45
C ARG A 212 -21.75 3.64 12.61
N ALA A 213 -22.03 2.75 13.54
CA ALA A 213 -22.81 3.06 14.73
C ALA A 213 -22.10 4.10 15.61
N GLY A 214 -20.80 3.92 15.86
CA GLY A 214 -19.97 4.85 16.65
C GLY A 214 -19.87 6.25 16.03
N LEU A 215 -19.75 6.35 14.71
CA LEU A 215 -19.75 7.62 13.98
C LEU A 215 -21.10 8.34 14.05
N ARG A 216 -22.22 7.61 13.95
CA ARG A 216 -23.58 8.17 14.14
C ARG A 216 -23.78 8.65 15.57
N ALA A 217 -23.32 7.88 16.55
CA ALA A 217 -23.47 8.20 17.97
C ALA A 217 -22.59 9.38 18.44
N LEU A 218 -21.53 9.72 17.68
CA LEU A 218 -20.66 10.85 18.01
C LEU A 218 -21.47 12.15 17.94
N ARG A 219 -21.61 12.86 19.08
CA ARG A 219 -22.34 14.13 19.16
C ARG A 219 -21.47 15.29 18.69
N THR A 220 -22.10 16.28 18.07
CA THR A 220 -21.41 17.54 17.73
C THR A 220 -20.89 18.20 19.01
N GLY A 221 -19.61 18.62 19.01
CA GLY A 221 -18.93 19.19 20.17
C GLY A 221 -18.50 18.19 21.25
N GLU A 222 -18.68 16.88 21.05
CA GLU A 222 -18.16 15.85 21.95
C GLU A 222 -16.63 15.70 21.83
N ALA A 223 -16.09 15.87 20.64
CA ALA A 223 -14.65 15.94 20.36
C ALA A 223 -14.35 17.22 19.57
N ASP A 224 -13.12 17.70 19.70
CA ASP A 224 -12.63 18.90 19.01
C ASP A 224 -11.96 18.53 17.68
N ALA A 225 -11.51 17.28 17.53
CA ALA A 225 -10.93 16.76 16.29
C ALA A 225 -10.95 15.21 16.24
N TYR A 226 -10.78 14.67 15.06
CA TYR A 226 -10.50 13.25 14.80
C TYR A 226 -9.04 13.03 14.43
N CYS A 227 -8.41 11.98 14.97
CA CYS A 227 -7.08 11.54 14.56
C CYS A 227 -7.06 10.04 14.26
N SER A 228 -6.57 9.67 13.08
CA SER A 228 -6.41 8.26 12.69
C SER A 228 -5.20 7.63 13.37
N THR A 229 -5.36 6.40 13.87
CA THR A 229 -4.33 5.61 14.54
C THR A 229 -3.82 4.41 13.73
N ALA A 230 -3.96 4.42 12.42
CA ALA A 230 -3.48 3.37 11.52
C ALA A 230 -4.21 2.02 11.65
N ASP A 231 -5.50 2.02 11.99
CA ASP A 231 -6.32 0.82 12.02
C ASP A 231 -6.90 0.52 10.63
N ALA A 232 -6.63 -0.68 10.09
CA ALA A 232 -7.01 -1.00 8.71
C ALA A 232 -8.53 -1.09 8.51
N THR A 233 -9.29 -1.62 9.48
CA THR A 233 -10.75 -1.62 9.44
C THR A 233 -11.31 -0.20 9.41
N VAL A 234 -10.75 0.69 10.22
CA VAL A 234 -11.14 2.10 10.27
C VAL A 234 -10.75 2.85 8.99
N ILE A 235 -9.52 2.67 8.50
CA ILE A 235 -9.03 3.28 7.26
C ILE A 235 -9.89 2.87 6.06
N SER A 236 -10.37 1.65 6.00
CA SER A 236 -11.24 1.19 4.92
C SER A 236 -12.51 2.04 4.75
N GLN A 237 -12.92 2.74 5.81
CA GLN A 237 -14.11 3.57 5.87
C GLN A 237 -13.80 5.09 5.89
N THR A 238 -12.65 5.50 5.38
CA THR A 238 -12.18 6.90 5.39
C THR A 238 -13.21 7.86 4.78
N ALA A 239 -13.87 7.50 3.68
CA ALA A 239 -14.89 8.34 3.07
C ALA A 239 -16.06 8.62 4.05
N LEU A 240 -16.55 7.60 4.75
CA LEU A 240 -17.60 7.77 5.75
C LEU A 240 -17.15 8.64 6.93
N ILE A 241 -15.89 8.52 7.35
CA ILE A 241 -15.31 9.36 8.40
C ILE A 241 -15.24 10.81 7.95
N ILE A 242 -14.81 11.08 6.72
CA ILE A 242 -14.76 12.43 6.13
C ILE A 242 -16.15 13.05 6.07
N ASP A 243 -17.16 12.32 5.58
CA ASP A 243 -18.53 12.81 5.49
C ASP A 243 -19.12 13.13 6.88
N THR A 244 -18.87 12.24 7.86
CA THR A 244 -19.27 12.47 9.25
C THR A 244 -18.57 13.68 9.85
N ALA A 245 -17.26 13.81 9.64
CA ALA A 245 -16.47 14.93 10.13
C ALA A 245 -16.93 16.26 9.51
N ARG A 246 -17.22 16.27 8.22
CA ARG A 246 -17.79 17.42 7.52
C ARG A 246 -19.14 17.86 8.11
N ALA A 247 -20.06 16.90 8.29
CA ALA A 247 -21.37 17.17 8.88
C ALA A 247 -21.31 17.73 10.31
N LYS A 248 -20.30 17.30 11.09
CA LYS A 248 -20.11 17.69 12.49
C LYS A 248 -19.09 18.82 12.68
N LYS A 249 -18.58 19.40 11.59
CA LYS A 249 -17.50 20.43 11.58
C LYS A 249 -16.28 19.99 12.42
N LEU A 250 -15.86 18.74 12.26
CA LEU A 250 -14.79 18.11 13.04
C LEU A 250 -13.49 18.15 12.23
N PRO A 251 -12.44 18.86 12.66
CA PRO A 251 -11.10 18.78 12.07
C PRO A 251 -10.57 17.37 12.06
N THR A 252 -9.84 16.96 11.00
CA THR A 252 -9.36 15.60 10.84
C THR A 252 -7.87 15.53 10.56
N MET A 253 -7.18 14.55 11.14
CA MET A 253 -5.81 14.20 10.83
C MET A 253 -5.76 12.72 10.41
N PHE A 254 -5.37 12.48 9.16
CA PHE A 254 -5.24 11.16 8.57
C PHE A 254 -3.79 10.70 8.48
N ILE A 255 -3.58 9.47 8.02
CA ILE A 255 -2.27 8.88 7.80
C ILE A 255 -1.82 9.12 6.38
N GLU A 256 -2.74 8.93 5.45
CA GLU A 256 -2.50 8.86 4.03
C GLU A 256 -2.95 10.15 3.30
N GLN A 257 -2.18 10.51 2.29
CA GLN A 257 -2.41 11.69 1.46
C GLN A 257 -3.77 11.63 0.74
N GLU A 258 -4.18 10.45 0.33
CA GLU A 258 -5.41 10.20 -0.42
C GLU A 258 -6.68 10.67 0.34
N SER A 259 -6.66 10.65 1.66
CA SER A 259 -7.77 11.14 2.49
C SER A 259 -7.95 12.67 2.42
N VAL A 260 -6.86 13.40 2.24
CA VAL A 260 -6.91 14.87 2.16
C VAL A 260 -7.49 15.33 0.83
N THR A 261 -7.18 14.62 -0.25
CA THR A 261 -7.77 14.89 -1.57
C THR A 261 -9.28 14.61 -1.60
N GLN A 262 -9.76 13.69 -0.74
CA GLN A 262 -11.18 13.39 -0.57
C GLN A 262 -11.93 14.37 0.36
N GLY A 263 -11.23 15.34 0.96
CA GLY A 263 -11.83 16.37 1.79
C GLY A 263 -11.44 16.34 3.27
N GLY A 264 -10.52 15.47 3.69
CA GLY A 264 -9.89 15.56 5.01
C GLY A 264 -9.15 16.88 5.20
N LEU A 265 -8.96 17.32 6.46
CA LEU A 265 -8.24 18.56 6.75
C LEU A 265 -6.75 18.42 6.50
N ALA A 266 -6.14 17.37 7.04
CA ALA A 266 -4.70 17.12 6.90
C ALA A 266 -4.36 15.64 7.04
N SER A 267 -3.18 15.29 6.55
CA SER A 267 -2.53 13.99 6.78
C SER A 267 -1.05 14.15 7.05
N TYR A 268 -0.49 13.23 7.85
CA TYR A 268 0.95 13.07 7.98
C TYR A 268 1.30 11.58 7.95
N GLY A 269 1.93 11.14 6.87
CA GLY A 269 2.34 9.75 6.70
C GLY A 269 2.59 9.36 5.26
N VAL A 270 2.10 8.21 4.85
CA VAL A 270 2.47 7.59 3.58
C VAL A 270 1.56 8.01 2.41
N SER A 271 2.06 7.81 1.19
CA SER A 271 1.24 7.73 -0.03
C SER A 271 1.14 6.26 -0.44
N TYR A 272 -0.05 5.69 -0.44
CA TYR A 272 -0.26 4.31 -0.88
C TYR A 272 0.06 4.13 -2.35
N SER A 273 -0.20 5.13 -3.19
CA SER A 273 0.18 5.09 -4.59
C SER A 273 1.70 5.00 -4.78
N ALA A 274 2.49 5.79 -4.02
CA ALA A 274 3.95 5.70 -4.06
C ALA A 274 4.47 4.34 -3.59
N ILE A 275 3.85 3.78 -2.53
CA ILE A 275 4.19 2.46 -2.01
C ILE A 275 3.88 1.35 -3.02
N GLY A 276 2.72 1.39 -3.66
CA GLY A 276 2.36 0.41 -4.69
C GLY A 276 3.34 0.42 -5.85
N ARG A 277 3.71 1.63 -6.32
CA ARG A 277 4.71 1.79 -7.39
C ARG A 277 6.08 1.23 -6.99
N LEU A 278 6.53 1.48 -5.75
CA LEU A 278 7.75 0.91 -5.22
C LEU A 278 7.69 -0.63 -5.14
N SER A 279 6.53 -1.18 -4.73
CA SER A 279 6.32 -2.62 -4.59
C SER A 279 6.37 -3.36 -5.93
N ALA A 280 6.12 -2.69 -7.05
CA ALA A 280 6.15 -3.28 -8.39
C ALA A 280 7.48 -3.97 -8.72
N ARG A 281 8.60 -3.45 -8.25
CA ARG A 281 9.92 -4.07 -8.47
C ARG A 281 10.05 -5.43 -7.76
N TYR A 282 9.50 -5.57 -6.55
CA TYR A 282 9.48 -6.85 -5.84
C TYR A 282 8.61 -7.87 -6.57
N VAL A 283 7.43 -7.41 -7.02
CA VAL A 283 6.52 -8.23 -7.82
C VAL A 283 7.22 -8.68 -9.09
N GLN A 284 7.83 -7.79 -9.87
CA GLN A 284 8.55 -8.13 -11.09
C GLN A 284 9.67 -9.14 -10.83
N GLN A 285 10.53 -8.90 -9.83
CA GLN A 285 11.65 -9.79 -9.52
C GLN A 285 11.17 -11.22 -9.19
N ILE A 286 10.10 -11.35 -8.41
CA ILE A 286 9.53 -12.65 -8.06
C ILE A 286 8.91 -13.33 -9.28
N LEU A 287 8.18 -12.60 -10.13
CA LEU A 287 7.63 -13.13 -11.38
C LEU A 287 8.72 -13.61 -12.33
N LEU A 288 9.90 -12.99 -12.30
CA LEU A 288 11.09 -13.40 -13.06
C LEU A 288 11.92 -14.49 -12.36
N GLY A 289 11.46 -15.05 -11.25
CA GLY A 289 12.06 -16.21 -10.59
C GLY A 289 12.91 -15.91 -9.36
N ALA A 290 12.99 -14.68 -8.88
CA ALA A 290 13.66 -14.38 -7.62
C ALA A 290 12.92 -14.99 -6.43
N HIS A 291 13.66 -15.54 -5.46
CA HIS A 291 13.04 -16.07 -4.25
C HIS A 291 12.75 -14.93 -3.25
N PRO A 292 11.52 -14.81 -2.73
CA PRO A 292 11.17 -13.72 -1.80
C PRO A 292 12.08 -13.62 -0.57
N GLY A 293 12.50 -14.76 -0.04
CA GLY A 293 13.38 -14.84 1.13
C GLY A 293 14.78 -14.26 0.94
N ASP A 294 15.20 -14.00 -0.29
CA ASP A 294 16.50 -13.41 -0.64
C ASP A 294 16.38 -11.91 -0.98
N LEU A 295 15.16 -11.38 -1.12
CA LEU A 295 14.90 -9.97 -1.42
C LEU A 295 14.75 -9.17 -0.12
N PRO A 296 15.67 -8.24 0.20
CA PRO A 296 15.61 -7.48 1.44
C PRO A 296 14.31 -6.71 1.60
N VAL A 297 13.78 -6.66 2.82
CA VAL A 297 12.65 -5.80 3.18
C VAL A 297 13.13 -4.37 3.33
N GLU A 298 12.41 -3.42 2.73
CA GLU A 298 12.77 -2.01 2.74
C GLU A 298 11.87 -1.21 3.67
N GLN A 299 12.50 -0.37 4.48
CA GLN A 299 11.78 0.63 5.27
C GLN A 299 11.46 1.84 4.42
N ILE A 300 10.20 2.26 4.45
CA ILE A 300 9.74 3.52 3.86
C ILE A 300 9.93 4.60 4.93
N ASP A 301 10.75 5.57 4.62
CA ASP A 301 11.10 6.70 5.49
C ASP A 301 10.60 8.05 4.95
N ARG A 302 10.05 8.07 3.73
CA ARG A 302 9.43 9.26 3.16
C ARG A 302 7.97 9.37 3.59
N PHE A 303 7.67 10.41 4.35
CA PHE A 303 6.34 10.77 4.79
C PHE A 303 5.95 12.13 4.22
N TYR A 304 4.66 12.31 3.98
CA TYR A 304 4.10 13.51 3.38
C TYR A 304 3.19 14.22 4.37
N PHE A 305 3.39 15.50 4.53
CA PHE A 305 2.48 16.38 5.25
C PHE A 305 1.63 17.14 4.25
N VAL A 306 0.35 16.84 4.23
CA VAL A 306 -0.61 17.45 3.28
C VAL A 306 -1.68 18.20 4.03
N ILE A 307 -2.02 19.40 3.60
CA ILE A 307 -3.04 20.27 4.21
C ILE A 307 -4.07 20.70 3.15
N ASN A 308 -5.35 20.64 3.51
CA ASN A 308 -6.44 21.10 2.65
C ASN A 308 -7.00 22.45 3.17
N LEU A 309 -6.65 23.54 2.49
CA LEU A 309 -7.12 24.88 2.85
C LEU A 309 -8.61 25.10 2.57
N LYS A 310 -9.23 24.35 1.63
CA LYS A 310 -10.67 24.39 1.42
C LYS A 310 -11.40 23.88 2.66
N THR A 311 -10.94 22.74 3.18
CA THR A 311 -11.49 22.14 4.40
C THR A 311 -11.20 23.02 5.61
N ALA A 312 -9.99 23.56 5.75
CA ALA A 312 -9.66 24.51 6.82
C ALA A 312 -10.61 25.70 6.83
N LYS A 313 -10.84 26.33 5.68
CA LYS A 313 -11.77 27.47 5.52
C LYS A 313 -13.22 27.09 5.90
N ALA A 314 -13.69 25.92 5.45
CA ALA A 314 -15.04 25.43 5.78
C ALA A 314 -15.22 25.16 7.29
N LEU A 315 -14.12 24.84 8.00
CA LEU A 315 -14.08 24.64 9.45
C LEU A 315 -13.87 25.95 10.23
N GLY A 316 -13.62 27.08 9.55
CA GLY A 316 -13.29 28.36 10.19
C GLY A 316 -11.89 28.36 10.83
N LEU A 317 -10.98 27.53 10.32
CA LEU A 317 -9.61 27.43 10.82
C LEU A 317 -8.66 28.29 9.97
N THR A 318 -7.78 29.03 10.66
CA THR A 318 -6.62 29.69 10.05
C THR A 318 -5.39 28.83 10.31
N ILE A 319 -4.81 28.26 9.25
CA ILE A 319 -3.63 27.45 9.37
C ILE A 319 -2.39 28.33 9.55
N PRO A 320 -1.57 28.11 10.57
CA PRO A 320 -0.35 28.89 10.78
C PRO A 320 0.61 28.79 9.57
N GLN A 321 1.25 29.92 9.24
CA GLN A 321 2.19 29.98 8.11
C GLN A 321 3.35 29.00 8.29
N SER A 322 3.79 28.77 9.53
CA SER A 322 4.83 27.78 9.87
C SER A 322 4.45 26.33 9.48
N LEU A 323 3.16 25.97 9.53
CA LEU A 323 2.68 24.68 9.08
C LEU A 323 2.62 24.59 7.55
N LEU A 324 2.18 25.67 6.89
CA LEU A 324 2.12 25.73 5.42
C LEU A 324 3.51 25.60 4.80
N GLN A 325 4.54 26.18 5.44
CA GLN A 325 5.94 26.05 4.99
C GLN A 325 6.52 24.65 5.19
N ARG A 326 5.98 23.88 6.14
CA ARG A 326 6.40 22.50 6.43
C ARG A 326 5.62 21.46 5.63
N ALA A 327 4.53 21.86 4.99
CA ALA A 327 3.70 20.95 4.20
C ALA A 327 4.40 20.61 2.88
N ASP A 328 4.40 19.31 2.52
CA ASP A 328 4.85 18.84 1.21
C ASP A 328 3.84 19.23 0.11
N GLU A 329 2.55 19.30 0.48
CA GLU A 329 1.47 19.70 -0.43
C GLU A 329 0.41 20.50 0.31
N VAL A 330 -0.07 21.58 -0.32
CA VAL A 330 -1.17 22.38 0.16
C VAL A 330 -2.25 22.42 -0.92
N ILE A 331 -3.41 21.80 -0.64
CA ILE A 331 -4.57 21.86 -1.52
C ILE A 331 -5.24 23.22 -1.33
N ALA A 332 -4.97 24.14 -2.25
CA ALA A 332 -5.50 25.49 -2.20
C ALA A 332 -6.97 25.56 -2.66
N CYS A 333 -7.68 26.58 -2.22
CA CYS A 333 -8.90 27.01 -2.86
C CYS A 333 -8.52 27.63 -4.21
N PRO A 334 -9.14 27.30 -5.35
CA PRO A 334 -8.85 28.00 -6.60
C PRO A 334 -9.05 29.50 -6.38
N GLU A 335 -8.04 30.30 -6.74
CA GLU A 335 -8.20 31.75 -6.80
C GLU A 335 -9.38 32.08 -7.71
N LYS A 336 -10.18 33.03 -7.29
CA LYS A 336 -11.42 33.41 -7.99
C LYS A 336 -11.10 33.79 -9.43
N ALA A 337 -11.33 32.90 -10.36
CA ALA A 337 -11.51 33.23 -11.77
C ALA A 337 -12.99 33.50 -12.11
N ASP A 338 -13.87 33.58 -11.12
CA ASP A 338 -15.24 34.09 -11.32
C ASP A 338 -15.95 34.30 -9.97
N ALA A 339 -16.47 35.47 -9.77
CA ALA A 339 -17.15 35.92 -8.55
C ALA A 339 -18.52 35.25 -8.30
N SER A 340 -18.89 34.21 -9.06
CA SER A 340 -20.22 33.58 -9.04
C SER A 340 -20.25 32.14 -8.49
N ARG A 341 -19.10 31.53 -8.20
CA ARG A 341 -19.07 30.17 -7.58
C ARG A 341 -18.28 30.20 -6.27
N GLY A 342 -19.01 30.23 -5.17
CA GLY A 342 -18.42 30.21 -3.83
C GLY A 342 -17.53 28.97 -3.60
N CYS A 343 -16.36 29.20 -3.02
CA CYS A 343 -15.60 28.15 -2.34
C CYS A 343 -16.37 27.65 -1.13
#